data_a3f776bc7563dfe23e1d45ff606501a6
#
_entry.id   a3f776bc7563dfe23e1d45ff606501a6
#
_cell.length_a   1.000
_cell.length_b   1.000
_cell.length_c   1.000
_cell.angle_alpha   90.00
_cell.angle_beta   90.00
_cell.angle_gamma   90.00
#
_symmetry.space_group_name_H-M   'P 1'
#
loop_
_entity.id
_entity.type
_entity.pdbx_description
1 polymer ?
#
loop_
_entity_poly.entity_id
_entity_poly.type
_entity_poly.pdbx_seq_one_letter_code
_entity_poly.pdbx_strand_id
1 'polypeptide(L)'
;MFEYGIRPTGVLHVGAHQGNEISTYRKNGIKNVVFIEANPSLASGLRDRFTDQPDVKVIEAAASETEGRATFNITSFDQSSSLLPLKEHARLYPKIKVDHSIEVRTARVDDLLVEEGVDFQAIDFIAMDIQGAELMALRGATNCLDNVKALQIEINYKQLYEGCALITDIDEFLAKHDFIRVHTQTPYSETWGDALYVRRPMVGCTSLGKMGRFANSLFQYMFIHTYARDMDYTPVHQMWSGDDIFNVIPGTASPPILPNKCEESGYEFIDSSITGDPKPRPACDFSGFFQYQTRYYLPHQEMIRDHLTFKGIYAERCNQIRALFDAQSGPVITTHLRRGDFGTGVFFIAPEGWYLDWLSTLRKEHPKLSVYIASDDLNAVKSAFSDYPLLTEADLPKSELAHDFATDFIALTQGDAMAISNSSFSFAAAMLNTRSKLFVRPVLDRERLESFDPWNSSVLLRGSEAEDIGEHVMSKKAVGKSKHRKAKLKKIFKWR
;
A
#
# COMPACT_ATOMS: atom_id res chain seq x y z
N MET A 1 16.04 7.74 3.32
CA MET A 1 16.34 7.10 2.01
C MET A 1 16.76 5.64 2.15
N PHE A 2 17.78 5.30 2.94
CA PHE A 2 18.29 3.91 3.04
C PHE A 2 17.26 2.90 3.57
N GLU A 3 16.36 3.32 4.44
CA GLU A 3 15.25 2.48 4.92
C GLU A 3 14.25 2.10 3.80
N TYR A 4 14.22 2.90 2.73
CA TYR A 4 13.40 2.68 1.53
C TYR A 4 14.18 1.97 0.40
N GLY A 5 15.38 1.45 0.70
CA GLY A 5 16.23 0.78 -0.28
C GLY A 5 16.88 1.70 -1.31
N ILE A 6 16.74 3.03 -1.13
CA ILE A 6 17.25 4.02 -2.08
C ILE A 6 18.70 4.35 -1.74
N ARG A 7 19.59 4.11 -2.71
CA ARG A 7 21.01 4.43 -2.67
C ARG A 7 21.35 5.29 -3.89
N PRO A 8 21.29 6.61 -3.76
CA PRO A 8 21.55 7.51 -4.89
C PRO A 8 22.99 7.37 -5.41
N THR A 9 23.13 7.51 -6.72
CA THR A 9 24.41 7.52 -7.43
C THR A 9 24.72 8.85 -8.10
N GLY A 10 23.67 9.66 -8.33
CA GLY A 10 23.77 11.00 -8.87
C GLY A 10 22.79 11.96 -8.23
N VAL A 11 23.20 13.20 -8.03
CA VAL A 11 22.40 14.25 -7.43
C VAL A 11 22.32 15.48 -8.33
N LEU A 12 21.11 16.03 -8.42
CA LEU A 12 20.86 17.39 -8.85
C LEU A 12 20.60 18.24 -7.59
N HIS A 13 21.47 19.20 -7.32
CA HIS A 13 21.31 20.13 -6.23
C HIS A 13 20.94 21.50 -6.75
N VAL A 14 19.73 21.93 -6.49
CA VAL A 14 19.18 23.22 -6.90
C VAL A 14 19.24 24.18 -5.72
N GLY A 15 19.93 25.31 -5.89
CA GLY A 15 20.29 26.22 -4.82
C GLY A 15 21.60 25.78 -4.13
N ALA A 16 22.63 25.55 -4.93
CA ALA A 16 23.87 24.92 -4.44
C ALA A 16 24.71 25.79 -3.52
N HIS A 17 24.49 27.09 -3.50
CA HIS A 17 25.25 28.05 -2.70
C HIS A 17 26.77 27.84 -2.85
N GLN A 18 27.47 27.45 -1.79
CA GLN A 18 28.91 27.14 -1.83
C GLN A 18 29.24 25.66 -2.13
N GLY A 19 28.23 24.78 -2.30
CA GLY A 19 28.42 23.36 -2.57
C GLY A 19 29.05 22.57 -1.41
N ASN A 20 28.75 22.94 -0.18
CA ASN A 20 29.31 22.32 1.02
C ASN A 20 28.89 20.87 1.21
N GLU A 21 27.75 20.50 0.64
CA GLU A 21 27.13 19.18 0.70
C GLU A 21 27.92 18.11 -0.08
N ILE A 22 28.84 18.51 -0.96
CA ILE A 22 29.64 17.60 -1.78
C ILE A 22 30.33 16.51 -0.94
N SER A 23 30.86 16.88 0.22
CA SER A 23 31.53 15.93 1.11
C SER A 23 30.59 14.84 1.63
N THR A 24 29.34 15.20 1.86
CA THR A 24 28.28 14.29 2.30
C THR A 24 27.82 13.42 1.14
N TYR A 25 27.68 13.98 -0.05
CA TYR A 25 27.35 13.20 -1.25
C TYR A 25 28.40 12.12 -1.50
N ARG A 26 29.68 12.46 -1.47
CA ARG A 26 30.79 11.51 -1.66
C ARG A 26 30.80 10.39 -0.59
N LYS A 27 30.58 10.73 0.69
CA LYS A 27 30.48 9.74 1.78
C LYS A 27 29.35 8.74 1.56
N ASN A 28 28.28 9.15 0.91
CA ASN A 28 27.13 8.30 0.62
C ASN A 28 27.20 7.61 -0.76
N GLY A 29 28.33 7.70 -1.47
CA GLY A 29 28.58 7.00 -2.71
C GLY A 29 28.03 7.70 -3.97
N ILE A 30 27.52 8.93 -3.83
CA ILE A 30 27.07 9.76 -4.96
C ILE A 30 28.28 10.23 -5.75
N LYS A 31 28.33 9.88 -7.03
CA LYS A 31 29.45 10.20 -7.91
C LYS A 31 29.14 11.39 -8.81
N ASN A 32 27.98 11.38 -9.46
CA ASN A 32 27.60 12.46 -10.37
C ASN A 32 26.91 13.58 -9.58
N VAL A 33 27.39 14.81 -9.71
CA VAL A 33 26.82 15.97 -9.02
C VAL A 33 26.58 17.08 -10.04
N VAL A 34 25.35 17.57 -10.08
CA VAL A 34 24.95 18.73 -10.87
C VAL A 34 24.47 19.80 -9.92
N PHE A 35 25.14 20.93 -9.89
CA PHE A 35 24.77 22.12 -9.14
C PHE A 35 24.07 23.12 -10.06
N ILE A 36 22.89 23.61 -9.64
CA ILE A 36 22.24 24.78 -10.23
C ILE A 36 22.29 25.89 -9.18
N GLU A 37 22.85 27.05 -9.56
CA GLU A 37 22.98 28.20 -8.69
C GLU A 37 22.60 29.49 -9.44
N ALA A 38 21.69 30.27 -8.84
CA ALA A 38 21.17 31.50 -9.46
C ALA A 38 22.11 32.70 -9.31
N ASN A 39 22.86 32.75 -8.21
CA ASN A 39 23.81 33.84 -7.97
C ASN A 39 25.08 33.65 -8.80
N PRO A 40 25.38 34.55 -9.78
CA PRO A 40 26.53 34.39 -10.65
C PRO A 40 27.88 34.34 -9.92
N SER A 41 28.01 35.07 -8.81
CA SER A 41 29.23 35.07 -8.00
C SER A 41 29.47 33.71 -7.33
N LEU A 42 28.41 33.10 -6.79
CA LEU A 42 28.48 31.78 -6.18
C LEU A 42 28.70 30.71 -7.25
N ALA A 43 28.01 30.79 -8.38
CA ALA A 43 28.20 29.87 -9.52
C ALA A 43 29.64 29.89 -10.06
N SER A 44 30.25 31.07 -10.17
CA SER A 44 31.68 31.19 -10.53
C SER A 44 32.59 30.54 -9.49
N GLY A 45 32.37 30.80 -8.20
CA GLY A 45 33.12 30.17 -7.11
C GLY A 45 32.99 28.64 -7.08
N LEU A 46 31.81 28.10 -7.43
CA LEU A 46 31.60 26.66 -7.56
C LEU A 46 32.40 26.08 -8.73
N ARG A 47 32.41 26.75 -9.90
CA ARG A 47 33.19 26.31 -11.05
C ARG A 47 34.71 26.29 -10.75
N ASP A 48 35.22 27.33 -10.09
CA ASP A 48 36.61 27.40 -9.67
C ASP A 48 36.94 26.27 -8.67
N ARG A 49 36.08 26.04 -7.70
CA ARG A 49 36.25 25.02 -6.65
C ARG A 49 36.28 23.60 -7.21
N PHE A 50 35.51 23.32 -8.26
CA PHE A 50 35.33 21.97 -8.80
C PHE A 50 35.97 21.77 -10.18
N THR A 51 36.87 22.67 -10.60
CA THR A 51 37.55 22.64 -11.91
C THR A 51 38.18 21.28 -12.23
N ASP A 52 38.77 20.62 -11.23
CA ASP A 52 39.46 19.34 -11.38
C ASP A 52 38.54 18.11 -11.15
N GLN A 53 37.22 18.31 -11.03
CA GLN A 53 36.24 17.24 -10.78
C GLN A 53 35.31 17.10 -11.97
N PRO A 54 35.61 16.24 -12.95
CA PRO A 54 34.83 16.11 -14.20
C PRO A 54 33.41 15.50 -13.94
N ASP A 55 33.19 14.93 -12.80
CA ASP A 55 31.90 14.38 -12.34
C ASP A 55 31.02 15.40 -11.56
N VAL A 56 31.46 16.67 -11.50
CA VAL A 56 30.69 17.80 -10.99
C VAL A 56 30.43 18.79 -12.14
N LYS A 57 29.16 19.11 -12.34
CA LYS A 57 28.73 20.18 -13.28
C LYS A 57 28.13 21.34 -12.50
N VAL A 58 28.37 22.57 -12.98
CA VAL A 58 27.81 23.79 -12.37
C VAL A 58 27.10 24.62 -13.44
N ILE A 59 25.81 24.79 -13.24
CA ILE A 59 24.89 25.52 -14.12
C ILE A 59 24.50 26.84 -13.43
N GLU A 60 24.75 27.95 -14.13
CA GLU A 60 24.37 29.28 -13.64
C GLU A 60 23.00 29.65 -14.19
N ALA A 61 21.97 29.45 -13.39
CA ALA A 61 20.58 29.83 -13.69
C ALA A 61 19.72 29.75 -12.43
N ALA A 62 18.61 30.45 -12.44
CA ALA A 62 17.51 30.22 -11.49
C ALA A 62 16.56 29.19 -12.07
N ALA A 63 16.40 28.05 -11.39
CA ALA A 63 15.46 27.01 -11.79
C ALA A 63 14.02 27.52 -11.70
N SER A 64 13.24 27.34 -12.77
CA SER A 64 11.88 27.86 -12.89
C SER A 64 11.01 26.98 -13.79
N GLU A 65 9.73 27.31 -13.92
CA GLU A 65 8.81 26.63 -14.85
C GLU A 65 8.90 27.18 -16.30
N THR A 66 9.57 28.33 -16.51
CA THR A 66 9.70 28.99 -17.82
C THR A 66 11.09 29.56 -18.03
N GLU A 67 11.50 29.60 -19.30
CA GLU A 67 12.71 30.33 -19.70
C GLU A 67 12.45 31.83 -19.71
N GLY A 68 13.46 32.63 -19.32
CA GLY A 68 13.41 34.08 -19.30
C GLY A 68 14.47 34.74 -18.43
N ARG A 69 14.12 35.87 -17.88
CA ARG A 69 14.90 36.61 -16.87
C ARG A 69 13.98 37.03 -15.73
N ALA A 70 14.54 37.03 -14.52
CA ALA A 70 13.81 37.45 -13.34
C ALA A 70 14.73 38.19 -12.38
N THR A 71 14.13 39.04 -11.56
CA THR A 71 14.80 39.71 -10.47
C THR A 71 15.13 38.70 -9.35
N PHE A 72 16.40 38.60 -8.97
CA PHE A 72 16.87 37.78 -7.86
C PHE A 72 17.31 38.71 -6.71
N ASN A 73 16.69 38.55 -5.55
CA ASN A 73 16.90 39.38 -4.38
C ASN A 73 18.03 38.80 -3.53
N ILE A 74 19.17 39.46 -3.51
CA ILE A 74 20.31 39.10 -2.66
C ILE A 74 20.13 39.75 -1.30
N THR A 75 20.16 38.91 -0.25
CA THR A 75 19.96 39.37 1.12
C THR A 75 21.28 39.46 1.89
N SER A 76 21.23 40.18 3.02
CA SER A 76 22.38 40.32 3.95
C SER A 76 22.83 39.00 4.57
N PHE A 77 22.05 37.96 4.44
CA PHE A 77 22.37 36.56 4.71
C PHE A 77 22.10 35.78 3.43
N ASP A 78 23.13 35.59 2.63
CA ASP A 78 23.06 35.13 1.24
C ASP A 78 22.25 33.82 1.04
N GLN A 79 22.21 32.94 2.05
CA GLN A 79 21.39 31.72 2.07
C GLN A 79 19.86 31.99 2.08
N SER A 80 19.42 33.22 2.34
CA SER A 80 18.00 33.61 2.27
C SER A 80 17.68 34.38 0.98
N SER A 81 18.58 34.39 0.01
CA SER A 81 18.36 35.03 -1.29
C SER A 81 17.38 34.24 -2.15
N SER A 82 16.48 34.92 -2.86
CA SER A 82 15.36 34.28 -3.55
C SER A 82 14.91 35.05 -4.79
N LEU A 83 14.24 34.34 -5.73
CA LEU A 83 13.43 34.97 -6.78
C LEU A 83 12.21 35.69 -6.20
N LEU A 84 11.74 35.30 -5.04
CA LEU A 84 10.53 35.80 -4.43
C LEU A 84 10.84 36.88 -3.36
N PRO A 85 10.00 37.93 -3.21
CA PRO A 85 10.16 38.92 -2.15
C PRO A 85 9.97 38.31 -0.76
N LEU A 86 10.69 38.83 0.23
CA LEU A 86 10.53 38.44 1.64
C LEU A 86 9.12 38.83 2.15
N LYS A 87 8.46 37.93 2.88
CA LYS A 87 7.13 38.14 3.50
C LYS A 87 7.19 37.87 5.00
N GLU A 88 6.70 36.75 5.49
CA GLU A 88 6.80 36.34 6.89
C GLU A 88 8.27 36.16 7.32
N HIS A 89 9.17 35.86 6.40
CA HIS A 89 10.61 35.79 6.64
C HIS A 89 11.14 37.09 7.25
N ALA A 90 10.77 38.25 6.71
CA ALA A 90 11.20 39.53 7.21
C ALA A 90 10.70 39.81 8.65
N ARG A 91 9.56 39.23 9.04
CA ARG A 91 9.03 39.34 10.41
C ARG A 91 9.74 38.39 11.38
N LEU A 92 10.07 37.20 10.94
CA LEU A 92 10.76 36.20 11.79
C LEU A 92 12.25 36.52 11.97
N TYR A 93 12.87 37.04 10.90
CA TYR A 93 14.31 37.35 10.86
C TYR A 93 14.54 38.84 10.49
N PRO A 94 14.17 39.78 11.35
CA PRO A 94 14.15 41.22 11.01
C PRO A 94 15.54 41.82 10.72
N LYS A 95 16.61 41.10 11.05
CA LYS A 95 17.99 41.48 10.73
C LYS A 95 18.37 41.15 9.28
N ILE A 96 17.67 40.20 8.64
CA ILE A 96 17.91 39.81 7.25
C ILE A 96 17.11 40.72 6.35
N LYS A 97 17.79 41.45 5.48
CA LYS A 97 17.18 42.40 4.53
C LYS A 97 17.72 42.17 3.11
N VAL A 98 16.99 42.59 2.13
CA VAL A 98 17.49 42.64 0.77
C VAL A 98 18.56 43.74 0.69
N ASP A 99 19.77 43.37 0.32
CA ASP A 99 20.88 44.29 0.09
C ASP A 99 20.77 44.95 -1.30
N HIS A 100 20.58 44.11 -2.32
CA HIS A 100 20.40 44.54 -3.69
C HIS A 100 19.71 43.44 -4.48
N SER A 101 19.28 43.78 -5.69
CA SER A 101 18.68 42.83 -6.62
C SER A 101 19.44 42.83 -7.95
N ILE A 102 19.51 41.64 -8.55
CA ILE A 102 20.17 41.44 -9.86
C ILE A 102 19.20 40.74 -10.82
N GLU A 103 19.44 40.87 -12.11
CA GLU A 103 18.73 40.11 -13.14
C GLU A 103 19.45 38.80 -13.42
N VAL A 104 18.78 37.68 -13.23
CA VAL A 104 19.31 36.34 -13.50
C VAL A 104 18.54 35.66 -14.64
N ARG A 105 19.17 34.72 -15.33
CA ARG A 105 18.49 33.82 -16.27
C ARG A 105 17.59 32.87 -15.47
N THR A 106 16.35 32.72 -15.91
CA THR A 106 15.47 31.63 -15.48
C THR A 106 15.36 30.60 -16.60
N ALA A 107 15.29 29.31 -16.24
CA ALA A 107 15.01 28.25 -17.21
C ALA A 107 14.45 27.01 -16.52
N ARG A 108 13.81 26.16 -17.31
CA ARG A 108 13.34 24.86 -16.83
C ARG A 108 14.56 23.97 -16.50
N VAL A 109 14.46 23.23 -15.42
CA VAL A 109 15.51 22.26 -15.03
C VAL A 109 15.79 21.28 -16.16
N ASP A 110 14.75 20.75 -16.80
CA ASP A 110 14.87 19.81 -17.92
C ASP A 110 15.71 20.39 -19.06
N ASP A 111 15.46 21.66 -19.43
CA ASP A 111 16.17 22.34 -20.53
C ASP A 111 17.63 22.61 -20.16
N LEU A 112 17.89 23.04 -18.91
CA LEU A 112 19.26 23.25 -18.41
C LEU A 112 20.09 21.96 -18.45
N LEU A 113 19.51 20.83 -18.05
CA LEU A 113 20.19 19.55 -18.08
C LEU A 113 20.50 19.11 -19.52
N VAL A 114 19.58 19.34 -20.48
CA VAL A 114 19.79 19.04 -21.89
C VAL A 114 20.90 19.93 -22.49
N GLU A 115 20.88 21.24 -22.21
CA GLU A 115 21.91 22.20 -22.67
C GLU A 115 23.31 21.79 -22.21
N GLU A 116 23.41 21.33 -20.97
CA GLU A 116 24.70 20.90 -20.38
C GLU A 116 25.08 19.43 -20.72
N GLY A 117 24.26 18.76 -21.53
CA GLY A 117 24.50 17.36 -21.92
C GLY A 117 24.50 16.42 -20.71
N VAL A 118 23.62 16.65 -19.76
CA VAL A 118 23.42 15.76 -18.61
C VAL A 118 22.42 14.70 -18.99
N ASP A 119 22.81 13.43 -18.83
CA ASP A 119 21.86 12.32 -18.94
C ASP A 119 20.93 12.30 -17.69
N PHE A 120 19.62 12.36 -17.90
CA PHE A 120 18.63 12.27 -16.82
C PHE A 120 18.76 10.98 -16.02
N GLN A 121 19.20 9.88 -16.64
CA GLN A 121 19.43 8.61 -15.96
C GLN A 121 20.58 8.66 -14.95
N ALA A 122 21.47 9.64 -15.08
CA ALA A 122 22.55 9.86 -14.14
C ALA A 122 22.11 10.58 -12.86
N ILE A 123 20.84 11.08 -12.81
CA ILE A 123 20.25 11.79 -11.68
C ILE A 123 19.16 10.92 -11.06
N ASP A 124 19.37 10.44 -9.85
CA ASP A 124 18.40 9.66 -9.09
C ASP A 124 18.03 10.27 -7.73
N PHE A 125 18.61 11.44 -7.41
CA PHE A 125 18.28 12.24 -6.22
C PHE A 125 18.26 13.73 -6.54
N ILE A 126 17.28 14.46 -6.02
CA ILE A 126 17.23 15.93 -6.06
C ILE A 126 17.33 16.47 -4.63
N ALA A 127 18.25 17.42 -4.41
CA ALA A 127 18.27 18.29 -3.25
C ALA A 127 17.88 19.70 -3.69
N MET A 128 16.93 20.33 -3.00
CA MET A 128 16.38 21.62 -3.43
C MET A 128 16.14 22.51 -2.22
N ASP A 129 16.80 23.67 -2.22
CA ASP A 129 16.67 24.73 -1.23
C ASP A 129 16.86 26.06 -1.97
N ILE A 130 15.76 26.64 -2.44
CA ILE A 130 15.74 27.85 -3.28
C ILE A 130 14.78 28.91 -2.74
N GLN A 131 14.53 28.79 -1.43
CA GLN A 131 13.93 29.84 -0.66
C GLN A 131 12.55 30.29 -1.18
N GLY A 132 11.66 29.31 -1.39
CA GLY A 132 10.25 29.49 -1.75
C GLY A 132 9.90 29.26 -3.24
N ALA A 133 10.89 29.11 -4.11
CA ALA A 133 10.68 28.86 -5.55
C ALA A 133 10.64 27.36 -5.92
N GLU A 134 10.58 26.46 -4.94
CA GLU A 134 10.70 25.00 -5.10
C GLU A 134 9.67 24.43 -6.08
N LEU A 135 8.40 24.83 -5.95
CA LEU A 135 7.36 24.34 -6.86
C LEU A 135 7.55 24.84 -8.30
N MET A 136 8.10 26.04 -8.49
CA MET A 136 8.42 26.56 -9.84
C MET A 136 9.52 25.69 -10.49
N ALA A 137 10.56 25.37 -9.73
CA ALA A 137 11.64 24.50 -10.20
C ALA A 137 11.14 23.07 -10.48
N LEU A 138 10.30 22.51 -9.61
CA LEU A 138 9.70 21.18 -9.81
C LEU A 138 8.84 21.09 -11.09
N ARG A 139 8.05 22.13 -11.39
CA ARG A 139 7.28 22.22 -12.65
C ARG A 139 8.18 22.29 -13.88
N GLY A 140 9.40 22.78 -13.72
CA GLY A 140 10.43 22.79 -14.76
C GLY A 140 11.24 21.49 -14.85
N ALA A 141 11.05 20.52 -13.97
CA ALA A 141 11.85 19.30 -13.83
C ALA A 141 11.09 18.01 -14.18
N THR A 142 9.97 18.10 -14.88
CA THR A 142 9.03 16.97 -15.05
C THR A 142 9.65 15.74 -15.71
N ASN A 143 10.54 15.91 -16.72
CA ASN A 143 11.23 14.80 -17.36
C ASN A 143 12.33 14.22 -16.46
N CYS A 144 13.05 15.08 -15.73
CA CYS A 144 14.07 14.64 -14.77
C CYS A 144 13.43 13.79 -13.66
N LEU A 145 12.23 14.18 -13.20
CA LEU A 145 11.49 13.45 -12.15
C LEU A 145 11.23 11.99 -12.51
N ASP A 146 11.12 11.60 -13.80
CA ASP A 146 10.86 10.22 -14.19
C ASP A 146 11.95 9.23 -13.72
N ASN A 147 13.18 9.69 -13.56
CA ASN A 147 14.32 8.88 -13.12
C ASN A 147 14.66 9.04 -11.64
N VAL A 148 14.16 10.10 -11.02
CA VAL A 148 14.43 10.41 -9.61
C VAL A 148 13.76 9.40 -8.69
N LYS A 149 14.49 8.95 -7.69
CA LYS A 149 14.04 8.00 -6.66
C LYS A 149 13.68 8.68 -5.34
N ALA A 150 14.34 9.82 -5.05
CA ALA A 150 14.05 10.60 -3.84
C ALA A 150 14.35 12.08 -4.05
N LEU A 151 13.65 12.92 -3.27
CA LEU A 151 13.90 14.36 -3.20
C LEU A 151 14.00 14.79 -1.74
N GLN A 152 14.94 15.68 -1.45
CA GLN A 152 14.96 16.46 -0.23
C GLN A 152 14.68 17.91 -0.61
N ILE A 153 13.63 18.49 -0.04
CA ILE A 153 13.12 19.80 -0.45
C ILE A 153 12.87 20.64 0.81
N GLU A 154 13.29 21.91 0.80
CA GLU A 154 12.81 22.87 1.77
C GLU A 154 11.31 23.10 1.55
N ILE A 155 10.55 23.10 2.64
CA ILE A 155 9.09 23.22 2.62
C ILE A 155 8.61 24.31 3.55
N ASN A 156 7.54 24.97 3.17
CA ASN A 156 6.94 26.06 3.89
C ASN A 156 5.54 25.70 4.41
N TYR A 157 5.28 25.93 5.70
CA TYR A 157 3.95 25.85 6.31
C TYR A 157 3.20 27.18 6.25
N LYS A 158 3.96 28.28 6.09
CA LYS A 158 3.45 29.64 5.90
C LYS A 158 4.25 30.30 4.79
N GLN A 159 3.67 31.28 4.14
CA GLN A 159 4.37 32.03 3.09
C GLN A 159 5.52 32.87 3.69
N LEU A 160 6.70 32.28 3.77
CA LEU A 160 7.91 33.02 4.15
C LEU A 160 8.31 34.03 3.09
N TYR A 161 8.12 33.68 1.84
CA TYR A 161 8.31 34.51 0.65
C TYR A 161 6.96 34.74 -0.01
N GLU A 162 6.82 35.87 -0.73
CA GLU A 162 5.55 36.24 -1.36
C GLU A 162 5.22 35.26 -2.49
N GLY A 163 4.07 34.59 -2.37
CA GLY A 163 3.62 33.62 -3.36
C GLY A 163 4.35 32.26 -3.33
N CYS A 164 5.22 32.00 -2.34
CA CYS A 164 5.84 30.68 -2.24
C CYS A 164 4.79 29.60 -2.01
N ALA A 165 5.06 28.42 -2.56
CA ALA A 165 4.24 27.22 -2.36
C ALA A 165 4.27 26.78 -0.89
N LEU A 166 3.14 26.24 -0.42
CA LEU A 166 3.07 25.58 0.87
C LEU A 166 3.36 24.07 0.69
N ILE A 167 3.64 23.39 1.80
CA ILE A 167 3.90 21.96 1.81
C ILE A 167 2.79 21.16 1.11
N THR A 168 1.53 21.57 1.25
CA THR A 168 0.38 20.92 0.60
C THR A 168 0.43 21.01 -0.93
N ASP A 169 0.94 22.12 -1.46
CA ASP A 169 1.05 22.33 -2.91
C ASP A 169 2.15 21.43 -3.50
N ILE A 170 3.26 21.27 -2.73
CA ILE A 170 4.37 20.37 -3.09
C ILE A 170 3.92 18.90 -2.99
N ASP A 171 3.21 18.53 -1.90
CA ASP A 171 2.64 17.19 -1.72
C ASP A 171 1.73 16.82 -2.91
N GLU A 172 0.83 17.72 -3.30
CA GLU A 172 -0.11 17.49 -4.41
C GLU A 172 0.62 17.35 -5.76
N PHE A 173 1.62 18.18 -6.00
CA PHE A 173 2.40 18.10 -7.23
C PHE A 173 3.19 16.80 -7.31
N LEU A 174 3.93 16.47 -6.26
CA LEU A 174 4.79 15.28 -6.23
C LEU A 174 3.98 13.97 -6.20
N ALA A 175 2.79 13.96 -5.60
CA ALA A 175 1.89 12.81 -5.66
C ALA A 175 1.46 12.47 -7.09
N LYS A 176 1.27 13.47 -7.97
CA LYS A 176 0.97 13.28 -9.41
C LYS A 176 2.14 12.68 -10.19
N HIS A 177 3.36 12.80 -9.65
CA HIS A 177 4.60 12.23 -10.19
C HIS A 177 5.06 10.97 -9.45
N ASP A 178 4.13 10.33 -8.70
CA ASP A 178 4.33 9.07 -7.99
C ASP A 178 5.36 9.14 -6.84
N PHE A 179 5.41 10.28 -6.14
CA PHE A 179 6.19 10.43 -4.92
C PHE A 179 5.29 10.54 -3.70
N ILE A 180 5.78 10.02 -2.57
CA ILE A 180 5.17 10.17 -1.26
C ILE A 180 6.15 10.84 -0.30
N ARG A 181 5.63 11.69 0.59
CA ARG A 181 6.42 12.30 1.67
C ARG A 181 6.56 11.32 2.82
N VAL A 182 7.80 10.98 3.18
CA VAL A 182 8.09 9.97 4.21
C VAL A 182 8.73 10.53 5.47
N HIS A 183 9.22 11.74 5.41
CA HIS A 183 9.81 12.41 6.58
C HIS A 183 9.69 13.92 6.45
N THR A 184 9.56 14.58 7.58
CA THR A 184 9.57 16.04 7.68
C THR A 184 10.31 16.45 8.95
N GLN A 185 11.12 17.48 8.85
CA GLN A 185 11.92 18.00 9.94
C GLN A 185 11.82 19.53 9.98
N THR A 186 11.51 20.08 11.14
CA THR A 186 11.41 21.52 11.39
C THR A 186 12.37 21.93 12.52
N PRO A 187 13.70 21.95 12.24
CA PRO A 187 14.68 22.09 13.31
C PRO A 187 14.75 23.49 13.92
N TYR A 188 14.31 24.51 13.18
CA TYR A 188 14.50 25.92 13.57
C TYR A 188 13.19 26.67 13.79
N SER A 189 12.11 26.28 13.11
CA SER A 189 10.83 26.98 13.15
C SER A 189 9.68 26.04 12.80
N GLU A 190 8.50 26.28 13.37
CA GLU A 190 7.26 25.60 12.98
C GLU A 190 6.68 26.13 11.64
N THR A 191 7.36 27.10 11.01
CA THR A 191 6.89 27.76 9.80
C THR A 191 7.52 27.23 8.52
N TRP A 192 8.64 26.53 8.62
CA TRP A 192 9.38 25.94 7.52
C TRP A 192 10.23 24.75 8.00
N GLY A 193 10.76 23.98 7.08
CA GLY A 193 11.63 22.85 7.37
C GLY A 193 12.01 22.09 6.11
N ASP A 194 12.54 20.89 6.29
CA ASP A 194 12.95 20.00 5.21
C ASP A 194 11.98 18.81 5.12
N ALA A 195 11.64 18.41 3.93
CA ALA A 195 10.87 17.19 3.67
C ALA A 195 11.65 16.22 2.79
N LEU A 196 11.54 14.94 3.09
CA LEU A 196 12.03 13.85 2.26
C LEU A 196 10.84 13.20 1.55
N TYR A 197 10.88 13.23 0.24
CA TYR A 197 9.99 12.50 -0.65
C TYR A 197 10.72 11.30 -1.25
N VAL A 198 10.02 10.21 -1.42
CA VAL A 198 10.53 9.04 -2.13
C VAL A 198 9.53 8.62 -3.19
N ARG A 199 10.02 8.06 -4.32
CA ARG A 199 9.13 7.45 -5.29
C ARG A 199 8.32 6.38 -4.58
N ARG A 200 7.01 6.33 -4.83
CA ARG A 200 6.08 5.40 -4.18
C ARG A 200 6.63 3.98 -4.22
N PRO A 201 6.94 3.38 -3.08
CA PRO A 201 7.53 2.05 -3.05
C PRO A 201 6.56 1.00 -3.57
N MET A 202 7.09 -0.03 -4.23
CA MET A 202 6.32 -1.21 -4.57
C MET A 202 6.40 -2.25 -3.46
N VAL A 203 5.32 -3.02 -3.31
CA VAL A 203 5.28 -4.22 -2.47
C VAL A 203 4.63 -5.35 -3.26
N GLY A 204 5.12 -6.56 -3.09
CA GLY A 204 4.69 -7.67 -3.90
C GLY A 204 4.31 -8.91 -3.11
N CYS A 205 3.62 -9.83 -3.79
CA CYS A 205 3.36 -11.18 -3.33
C CYS A 205 3.54 -12.13 -4.53
N THR A 206 4.78 -12.54 -4.80
CA THR A 206 5.09 -13.44 -5.92
C THR A 206 4.67 -14.90 -5.67
N SER A 207 4.31 -15.23 -4.42
CA SER A 207 3.68 -16.50 -4.05
C SER A 207 2.17 -16.55 -4.34
N LEU A 208 1.54 -15.41 -4.67
CA LEU A 208 0.11 -15.34 -4.99
C LEU A 208 -0.22 -16.27 -6.17
N GLY A 209 -1.21 -17.13 -5.99
CA GLY A 209 -1.60 -18.15 -6.98
C GLY A 209 -0.70 -19.39 -7.05
N LYS A 210 0.47 -19.41 -6.41
CA LYS A 210 1.40 -20.54 -6.38
C LYS A 210 1.44 -21.28 -5.04
N MET A 211 1.03 -20.61 -3.97
CA MET A 211 1.09 -21.13 -2.62
C MET A 211 -0.32 -21.42 -2.10
N GLY A 212 -0.66 -22.70 -1.99
CA GLY A 212 -1.99 -23.15 -1.60
C GLY A 212 -3.00 -23.18 -2.76
N ARG A 213 -4.30 -23.27 -2.41
CA ARG A 213 -5.41 -23.29 -3.35
C ARG A 213 -6.04 -21.90 -3.49
N PHE A 214 -7.04 -21.78 -4.36
CA PHE A 214 -7.75 -20.54 -4.70
C PHE A 214 -8.04 -19.60 -3.51
N ALA A 215 -8.64 -20.14 -2.43
CA ALA A 215 -8.96 -19.28 -1.28
C ALA A 215 -7.72 -18.75 -0.53
N ASN A 216 -6.61 -19.48 -0.54
CA ASN A 216 -5.36 -18.96 0.00
C ASN A 216 -4.87 -17.77 -0.83
N SER A 217 -5.04 -17.83 -2.16
CA SER A 217 -4.71 -16.72 -3.05
C SER A 217 -5.60 -15.50 -2.80
N LEU A 218 -6.87 -15.68 -2.41
CA LEU A 218 -7.74 -14.57 -2.00
C LEU A 218 -7.17 -13.83 -0.79
N PHE A 219 -6.71 -14.57 0.24
CA PHE A 219 -6.11 -13.93 1.43
C PHE A 219 -4.77 -13.25 1.10
N GLN A 220 -3.97 -13.83 0.22
CA GLN A 220 -2.75 -13.21 -0.29
C GLN A 220 -3.05 -11.90 -1.03
N TYR A 221 -4.05 -11.91 -1.89
CA TYR A 221 -4.52 -10.71 -2.60
C TYR A 221 -5.04 -9.64 -1.63
N MET A 222 -5.94 -10.01 -0.71
CA MET A 222 -6.47 -9.10 0.29
C MET A 222 -5.35 -8.47 1.11
N PHE A 223 -4.37 -9.28 1.54
CA PHE A 223 -3.24 -8.80 2.33
C PHE A 223 -2.41 -7.76 1.57
N ILE A 224 -1.94 -8.08 0.35
CA ILE A 224 -1.02 -7.18 -0.35
C ILE A 224 -1.69 -5.85 -0.71
N HIS A 225 -2.98 -5.86 -1.08
CA HIS A 225 -3.72 -4.65 -1.41
C HIS A 225 -4.07 -3.82 -0.17
N THR A 226 -4.41 -4.46 0.95
CA THR A 226 -4.63 -3.80 2.24
C THR A 226 -3.35 -3.15 2.74
N TYR A 227 -2.25 -3.90 2.76
CA TYR A 227 -0.95 -3.39 3.20
C TYR A 227 -0.45 -2.24 2.32
N ALA A 228 -0.56 -2.39 1.01
CA ALA A 228 -0.16 -1.35 0.06
C ALA A 228 -0.97 -0.05 0.29
N ARG A 229 -2.27 -0.16 0.53
CA ARG A 229 -3.13 0.99 0.82
C ARG A 229 -2.76 1.68 2.13
N ASP A 230 -2.50 0.91 3.21
CA ASP A 230 -2.14 1.46 4.51
C ASP A 230 -0.80 2.19 4.48
N MET A 231 0.13 1.72 3.65
CA MET A 231 1.48 2.29 3.52
C MET A 231 1.62 3.31 2.41
N ASP A 232 0.56 3.54 1.63
CA ASP A 232 0.61 4.32 0.39
C ASP A 232 1.67 3.79 -0.60
N TYR A 233 1.66 2.46 -0.82
CA TYR A 233 2.57 1.75 -1.72
C TYR A 233 1.83 1.23 -2.95
N THR A 234 2.57 0.87 -4.00
CA THR A 234 2.02 0.24 -5.19
C THR A 234 2.07 -1.29 -5.05
N PRO A 235 0.92 -1.99 -5.03
CA PRO A 235 0.90 -3.44 -5.00
C PRO A 235 1.28 -4.03 -6.36
N VAL A 236 2.14 -5.05 -6.36
CA VAL A 236 2.53 -5.79 -7.57
C VAL A 236 2.44 -7.30 -7.32
N HIS A 237 1.86 -8.02 -8.25
CA HIS A 237 1.76 -9.47 -8.17
C HIS A 237 1.63 -10.10 -9.56
N GLN A 238 1.84 -11.40 -9.65
CA GLN A 238 1.63 -12.13 -10.88
C GLN A 238 0.15 -12.40 -11.14
N MET A 239 -0.16 -12.78 -12.38
CA MET A 239 -1.47 -13.23 -12.78
C MET A 239 -1.89 -14.47 -11.96
N TRP A 240 -3.18 -14.54 -11.61
CA TRP A 240 -3.76 -15.62 -10.84
C TRP A 240 -5.24 -15.83 -11.21
N SER A 241 -5.85 -16.90 -10.71
CA SER A 241 -7.25 -17.24 -11.06
C SER A 241 -8.30 -16.16 -10.72
N GLY A 242 -8.01 -15.29 -9.76
CA GLY A 242 -8.90 -14.16 -9.44
C GLY A 242 -8.96 -13.10 -10.53
N ASP A 243 -7.91 -13.00 -11.38
CA ASP A 243 -7.91 -12.08 -12.53
C ASP A 243 -9.00 -12.44 -13.54
N ASP A 244 -9.41 -13.71 -13.63
CA ASP A 244 -10.49 -14.16 -14.49
C ASP A 244 -11.85 -13.97 -13.83
N ILE A 245 -11.94 -14.17 -12.52
CA ILE A 245 -13.18 -14.31 -11.75
C ILE A 245 -13.74 -12.95 -11.29
N PHE A 246 -12.86 -12.02 -10.90
CA PHE A 246 -13.24 -10.79 -10.19
C PHE A 246 -12.77 -9.52 -10.88
N ASN A 247 -13.33 -8.38 -10.44
CA ASN A 247 -12.89 -7.03 -10.81
C ASN A 247 -11.64 -6.58 -10.04
N VAL A 248 -10.70 -7.49 -9.86
CA VAL A 248 -9.44 -7.20 -9.16
C VAL A 248 -8.54 -6.25 -9.96
N ILE A 249 -7.59 -5.61 -9.29
CA ILE A 249 -6.43 -5.02 -9.97
C ILE A 249 -5.64 -6.19 -10.55
N PRO A 250 -5.45 -6.28 -11.88
CA PRO A 250 -4.90 -7.46 -12.51
C PRO A 250 -3.41 -7.62 -12.19
N GLY A 251 -2.99 -8.87 -12.05
CA GLY A 251 -1.59 -9.21 -11.97
C GLY A 251 -0.86 -9.04 -13.31
N THR A 252 0.45 -9.06 -13.29
CA THR A 252 1.30 -8.99 -14.48
C THR A 252 1.96 -10.33 -14.76
N ALA A 253 2.24 -10.61 -16.05
CA ALA A 253 2.93 -11.85 -16.44
C ALA A 253 4.36 -11.91 -15.86
N SER A 254 5.00 -10.76 -15.69
CA SER A 254 6.36 -10.63 -15.15
C SER A 254 6.41 -9.46 -14.17
N PRO A 255 6.00 -9.66 -12.92
CA PRO A 255 6.11 -8.62 -11.92
C PRO A 255 7.58 -8.26 -11.63
N PRO A 256 7.88 -7.03 -11.25
CA PRO A 256 9.23 -6.62 -10.91
C PRO A 256 9.79 -7.45 -9.76
N ILE A 257 11.09 -7.75 -9.82
CA ILE A 257 11.80 -8.43 -8.74
C ILE A 257 12.08 -7.41 -7.65
N LEU A 258 11.50 -7.64 -6.46
CA LEU A 258 11.73 -6.79 -5.31
C LEU A 258 12.95 -7.28 -4.51
N PRO A 259 13.80 -6.35 -4.04
CA PRO A 259 15.07 -6.72 -3.40
C PRO A 259 14.94 -7.37 -2.03
N ASN A 260 13.86 -7.07 -1.31
CA ASN A 260 13.63 -7.57 0.03
C ASN A 260 12.59 -8.69 0.01
N LYS A 261 12.79 -9.70 0.87
CA LYS A 261 11.79 -10.75 1.10
C LYS A 261 11.29 -10.68 2.52
N CYS A 262 9.99 -10.80 2.69
CA CYS A 262 9.32 -10.77 3.97
C CYS A 262 8.43 -12.00 4.10
N GLU A 263 8.82 -12.93 4.97
CA GLU A 263 8.01 -14.10 5.27
C GLU A 263 6.96 -13.76 6.34
N GLU A 264 5.82 -14.43 6.29
CA GLU A 264 4.75 -14.26 7.25
C GLU A 264 5.24 -14.54 8.66
N SER A 265 5.11 -13.58 9.55
CA SER A 265 5.46 -13.68 10.96
C SER A 265 4.34 -13.11 11.83
N GLY A 266 3.23 -13.84 11.92
CA GLY A 266 2.05 -13.38 12.65
C GLY A 266 1.45 -12.11 12.07
N TYR A 267 0.80 -11.32 12.90
CA TYR A 267 0.04 -10.12 12.49
C TYR A 267 0.89 -8.86 12.25
N GLU A 268 2.21 -8.97 12.22
CA GLU A 268 3.12 -7.82 12.19
C GLU A 268 2.97 -6.92 10.95
N PHE A 269 2.40 -7.45 9.88
CA PHE A 269 2.38 -6.77 8.59
C PHE A 269 1.13 -5.94 8.32
N ILE A 270 0.00 -6.24 8.97
CA ILE A 270 -1.28 -5.63 8.62
C ILE A 270 -1.60 -4.40 9.46
N ASP A 271 -0.85 -4.02 10.46
CA ASP A 271 -1.46 -3.13 11.43
C ASP A 271 -0.81 -1.78 11.63
N SER A 272 -1.34 -0.80 10.91
CA SER A 272 -1.17 0.62 11.26
C SER A 272 -2.35 1.18 12.07
N SER A 273 -3.58 0.71 11.79
CA SER A 273 -4.79 1.28 12.37
C SER A 273 -5.11 0.73 13.76
N ILE A 274 -4.72 -0.51 14.05
CA ILE A 274 -5.04 -1.20 15.30
C ILE A 274 -3.90 -1.13 16.32
N THR A 275 -2.63 -1.18 15.91
CA THR A 275 -1.47 -1.09 16.83
C THR A 275 -0.84 0.30 16.90
N GLY A 276 -1.18 1.19 15.98
CA GLY A 276 -0.65 2.57 15.95
C GLY A 276 0.84 2.69 15.64
N ASP A 277 1.49 1.63 15.17
CA ASP A 277 2.92 1.62 14.82
C ASP A 277 3.12 0.82 13.52
N PRO A 278 2.80 1.41 12.35
CA PRO A 278 3.01 0.76 11.06
C PRO A 278 4.49 0.42 10.89
N LYS A 279 4.78 -0.80 10.47
CA LYS A 279 6.13 -1.22 10.12
C LYS A 279 6.28 -1.16 8.59
N PRO A 280 6.75 -0.05 8.04
CA PRO A 280 6.96 0.08 6.62
C PRO A 280 7.98 -0.96 6.14
N ARG A 281 7.63 -1.68 5.07
CA ARG A 281 8.46 -2.68 4.40
C ARG A 281 8.52 -2.35 2.90
N PRO A 282 9.15 -1.24 2.52
CA PRO A 282 9.24 -0.84 1.13
C PRO A 282 10.06 -1.84 0.32
N ALA A 283 9.69 -1.98 -0.96
CA ALA A 283 10.35 -2.88 -1.90
C ALA A 283 10.46 -4.32 -1.41
N CYS A 284 9.40 -4.80 -0.73
CA CYS A 284 9.33 -6.11 -0.11
C CYS A 284 8.41 -7.06 -0.87
N ASP A 285 8.91 -8.26 -1.18
CA ASP A 285 8.12 -9.38 -1.67
C ASP A 285 7.67 -10.23 -0.49
N PHE A 286 6.37 -10.21 -0.21
CA PHE A 286 5.76 -10.96 0.89
C PHE A 286 5.47 -12.40 0.49
N SER A 287 5.72 -13.34 1.41
CA SER A 287 5.42 -14.75 1.25
C SER A 287 4.70 -15.29 2.48
N GLY A 288 3.49 -15.85 2.29
CA GLY A 288 2.67 -16.38 3.37
C GLY A 288 1.25 -16.68 2.92
N PHE A 289 0.40 -17.15 3.83
CA PHE A 289 -1.03 -17.38 3.61
C PHE A 289 -1.87 -16.17 4.04
N PHE A 290 -1.39 -15.36 4.97
CA PHE A 290 -2.02 -14.13 5.49
C PHE A 290 -3.48 -14.35 5.96
N GLN A 291 -3.77 -15.55 6.46
CA GLN A 291 -5.07 -15.93 7.02
C GLN A 291 -5.19 -15.45 8.47
N TYR A 292 -5.05 -14.17 8.64
CA TYR A 292 -5.16 -13.51 9.94
C TYR A 292 -6.60 -13.46 10.43
N GLN A 293 -6.79 -13.08 11.70
CA GLN A 293 -8.10 -12.73 12.19
C GLN A 293 -8.67 -11.58 11.36
N THR A 294 -9.89 -11.76 10.84
CA THR A 294 -10.44 -10.90 9.78
C THR A 294 -10.77 -9.48 10.21
N ARG A 295 -10.78 -9.20 11.53
CA ARG A 295 -10.85 -7.82 12.04
C ARG A 295 -9.74 -6.92 11.49
N TYR A 296 -8.60 -7.48 11.09
CA TYR A 296 -7.50 -6.73 10.48
C TYR A 296 -7.80 -6.29 9.06
N TYR A 297 -8.71 -6.98 8.38
CA TYR A 297 -9.21 -6.63 7.05
C TYR A 297 -10.47 -5.74 7.09
N LEU A 298 -11.13 -5.66 8.24
CA LEU A 298 -12.39 -4.94 8.41
C LEU A 298 -12.33 -3.46 8.01
N PRO A 299 -11.28 -2.66 8.30
CA PRO A 299 -11.15 -1.28 7.83
C PRO A 299 -11.17 -1.14 6.30
N HIS A 300 -10.86 -2.22 5.58
CA HIS A 300 -10.80 -2.26 4.11
C HIS A 300 -11.92 -3.09 3.49
N GLN A 301 -12.97 -3.41 4.24
CA GLN A 301 -14.06 -4.28 3.83
C GLN A 301 -14.70 -3.85 2.50
N GLU A 302 -14.96 -2.56 2.35
CA GLU A 302 -15.55 -1.98 1.13
C GLU A 302 -14.63 -2.21 -0.08
N MET A 303 -13.37 -1.81 0.01
CA MET A 303 -12.38 -2.03 -1.05
C MET A 303 -12.27 -3.52 -1.43
N ILE A 304 -12.19 -4.41 -0.42
CA ILE A 304 -12.08 -5.85 -0.66
C ILE A 304 -13.31 -6.39 -1.40
N ARG A 305 -14.50 -5.97 -1.02
CA ARG A 305 -15.75 -6.38 -1.67
C ARG A 305 -15.84 -5.85 -3.09
N ASP A 306 -15.42 -4.61 -3.33
CA ASP A 306 -15.43 -4.01 -4.68
C ASP A 306 -14.47 -4.76 -5.60
N HIS A 307 -13.24 -5.01 -5.16
CA HIS A 307 -12.27 -5.78 -5.93
C HIS A 307 -12.72 -7.21 -6.20
N LEU A 308 -13.36 -7.86 -5.24
CA LEU A 308 -13.80 -9.27 -5.35
C LEU A 308 -15.25 -9.40 -5.85
N THR A 309 -15.74 -8.41 -6.59
CA THR A 309 -17.01 -8.50 -7.33
C THR A 309 -16.83 -9.37 -8.57
N PHE A 310 -17.73 -10.33 -8.77
CA PHE A 310 -17.69 -11.23 -9.94
C PHE A 310 -17.84 -10.48 -11.26
N LYS A 311 -17.10 -10.91 -12.29
CA LYS A 311 -17.18 -10.32 -13.64
C LYS A 311 -17.48 -11.34 -14.73
N GLY A 312 -17.87 -10.85 -15.91
CA GLY A 312 -18.09 -11.66 -17.11
C GLY A 312 -18.99 -12.88 -16.86
N ILE A 313 -18.57 -14.04 -17.33
CA ILE A 313 -19.33 -15.32 -17.19
C ILE A 313 -19.54 -15.73 -15.72
N TYR A 314 -18.68 -15.28 -14.79
CA TYR A 314 -18.86 -15.54 -13.35
C TYR A 314 -19.97 -14.68 -12.76
N ALA A 315 -20.12 -13.44 -13.22
CA ALA A 315 -21.26 -12.59 -12.84
C ALA A 315 -22.59 -13.15 -13.41
N GLU A 316 -22.57 -13.68 -14.63
CA GLU A 316 -23.74 -14.37 -15.21
C GLU A 316 -24.10 -15.62 -14.39
N ARG A 317 -23.10 -16.41 -14.00
CA ARG A 317 -23.30 -17.57 -13.12
C ARG A 317 -23.88 -17.15 -11.77
N CYS A 318 -23.40 -16.06 -11.18
CA CYS A 318 -23.97 -15.50 -9.97
C CYS A 318 -25.46 -15.16 -10.13
N ASN A 319 -25.85 -14.55 -11.26
CA ASN A 319 -27.24 -14.23 -11.54
C ASN A 319 -28.11 -15.49 -11.72
N GLN A 320 -27.60 -16.55 -12.38
CA GLN A 320 -28.29 -17.83 -12.50
C GLN A 320 -28.54 -18.49 -11.15
N ILE A 321 -27.51 -18.51 -10.28
CA ILE A 321 -27.62 -19.05 -8.93
C ILE A 321 -28.63 -18.25 -8.11
N ARG A 322 -28.58 -16.92 -8.20
CA ARG A 322 -29.54 -16.04 -7.52
C ARG A 322 -30.97 -16.32 -7.97
N ALA A 323 -31.19 -16.44 -9.28
CA ALA A 323 -32.51 -16.75 -9.82
C ALA A 323 -33.01 -18.14 -9.35
N LEU A 324 -32.15 -19.15 -9.26
CA LEU A 324 -32.47 -20.46 -8.71
C LEU A 324 -32.88 -20.38 -7.25
N PHE A 325 -32.14 -19.58 -6.43
CA PHE A 325 -32.40 -19.44 -5.01
C PHE A 325 -33.66 -18.62 -4.75
N ASP A 326 -33.87 -17.54 -5.47
CA ASP A 326 -35.05 -16.68 -5.35
C ASP A 326 -36.35 -17.38 -5.83
N ALA A 327 -36.25 -18.43 -6.67
CA ALA A 327 -37.39 -19.26 -7.08
C ALA A 327 -37.84 -20.25 -5.99
N GLN A 328 -37.09 -20.43 -4.91
CA GLN A 328 -37.48 -21.34 -3.83
C GLN A 328 -38.60 -20.75 -2.97
N SER A 329 -39.42 -21.61 -2.37
CA SER A 329 -40.57 -21.21 -1.53
C SER A 329 -40.17 -20.70 -0.15
N GLY A 330 -38.91 -20.81 0.24
CA GLY A 330 -38.34 -20.41 1.51
C GLY A 330 -36.85 -20.06 1.35
N PRO A 331 -36.17 -19.69 2.45
CA PRO A 331 -34.78 -19.32 2.40
C PRO A 331 -33.89 -20.48 1.93
N VAL A 332 -32.84 -20.17 1.20
CA VAL A 332 -31.81 -21.13 0.78
C VAL A 332 -30.63 -21.06 1.74
N ILE A 333 -30.37 -22.15 2.41
CA ILE A 333 -29.27 -22.34 3.33
C ILE A 333 -28.09 -22.95 2.56
N THR A 334 -26.98 -22.24 2.48
CA THR A 334 -25.78 -22.80 1.82
C THR A 334 -24.90 -23.49 2.87
N THR A 335 -24.45 -24.70 2.53
CA THR A 335 -23.58 -25.50 3.40
C THR A 335 -22.30 -25.88 2.66
N HIS A 336 -21.17 -25.82 3.33
CA HIS A 336 -19.91 -26.33 2.79
C HIS A 336 -19.42 -27.51 3.64
N LEU A 337 -19.29 -28.67 3.02
CA LEU A 337 -18.78 -29.89 3.64
C LEU A 337 -17.50 -30.33 2.93
N ARG A 338 -16.38 -29.94 3.51
CA ARG A 338 -15.06 -30.37 3.00
C ARG A 338 -14.78 -31.79 3.45
N ARG A 339 -14.37 -32.67 2.51
CA ARG A 339 -14.06 -34.08 2.74
C ARG A 339 -12.64 -34.42 2.27
N GLY A 340 -12.41 -34.53 1.01
CA GLY A 340 -11.19 -34.88 0.28
C GLY A 340 -9.92 -35.03 1.08
N ASP A 341 -9.16 -33.96 1.16
CA ASP A 341 -7.86 -33.89 1.87
C ASP A 341 -7.97 -33.52 3.36
N PHE A 342 -9.19 -33.43 3.92
CA PHE A 342 -9.42 -33.21 5.34
C PHE A 342 -9.37 -34.51 6.15
N GLY A 343 -9.21 -34.42 7.46
CA GLY A 343 -9.22 -35.53 8.41
C GLY A 343 -8.15 -35.45 9.49
N THR A 344 -7.24 -34.47 9.42
CA THR A 344 -6.14 -34.34 10.39
C THR A 344 -5.95 -32.89 10.87
N GLY A 345 -5.67 -32.72 12.16
CA GLY A 345 -5.32 -31.43 12.77
C GLY A 345 -6.39 -30.36 12.57
N VAL A 346 -5.98 -29.19 12.13
CA VAL A 346 -6.86 -28.04 11.85
C VAL A 346 -7.84 -28.32 10.70
N PHE A 347 -7.57 -29.31 9.87
CA PHE A 347 -8.42 -29.71 8.76
C PHE A 347 -9.33 -30.89 9.14
N PHE A 348 -9.94 -30.84 10.32
CA PHE A 348 -10.86 -31.90 10.77
C PHE A 348 -12.13 -31.96 9.91
N ILE A 349 -12.71 -33.16 9.82
CA ILE A 349 -13.98 -33.39 9.17
C ILE A 349 -15.09 -33.20 10.21
N ALA A 350 -15.90 -32.17 10.05
CA ALA A 350 -17.10 -32.01 10.85
C ALA A 350 -18.18 -33.02 10.43
N PRO A 351 -18.77 -33.78 11.39
CA PRO A 351 -19.85 -34.72 11.10
C PRO A 351 -21.09 -34.03 10.49
N GLU A 352 -21.78 -34.70 9.56
CA GLU A 352 -23.03 -34.22 8.98
C GLU A 352 -24.09 -33.93 10.04
N GLY A 353 -24.10 -34.69 11.11
CA GLY A 353 -25.03 -34.51 12.23
C GLY A 353 -25.05 -33.10 12.81
N TRP A 354 -23.88 -32.43 12.90
CA TRP A 354 -23.83 -31.06 13.40
C TRP A 354 -24.56 -30.05 12.49
N TYR A 355 -24.48 -30.26 11.19
CA TYR A 355 -25.19 -29.44 10.19
C TYR A 355 -26.70 -29.75 10.25
N LEU A 356 -27.07 -31.03 10.37
CA LEU A 356 -28.47 -31.46 10.43
C LEU A 356 -29.15 -30.94 11.72
N ASP A 357 -28.49 -30.99 12.86
CA ASP A 357 -28.99 -30.43 14.10
C ASP A 357 -29.28 -28.93 14.00
N TRP A 358 -28.34 -28.19 13.41
CA TRP A 358 -28.53 -26.77 13.16
C TRP A 358 -29.65 -26.48 12.15
N LEU A 359 -29.70 -27.20 11.03
CA LEU A 359 -30.76 -27.10 10.03
C LEU A 359 -32.14 -27.45 10.63
N SER A 360 -32.21 -28.46 11.51
CA SER A 360 -33.45 -28.82 12.20
C SER A 360 -34.01 -27.68 13.05
N THR A 361 -33.13 -26.89 13.65
CA THR A 361 -33.49 -25.69 14.41
C THR A 361 -34.03 -24.61 13.48
N LEU A 362 -33.39 -24.33 12.35
CA LEU A 362 -33.85 -23.34 11.36
C LEU A 362 -35.18 -23.78 10.71
N ARG A 363 -35.39 -25.06 10.51
CA ARG A 363 -36.62 -25.58 9.89
C ARG A 363 -37.86 -25.32 10.72
N LYS A 364 -37.74 -25.18 12.06
CA LYS A 364 -38.86 -24.82 12.94
C LYS A 364 -39.39 -23.42 12.61
N GLU A 365 -38.51 -22.50 12.27
CA GLU A 365 -38.85 -21.11 11.92
C GLU A 365 -39.16 -20.98 10.42
N HIS A 366 -38.48 -21.79 9.59
CA HIS A 366 -38.54 -21.76 8.12
C HIS A 366 -38.89 -23.17 7.58
N PRO A 367 -40.14 -23.64 7.67
CA PRO A 367 -40.51 -25.03 7.29
C PRO A 367 -40.24 -25.38 5.82
N LYS A 368 -40.11 -24.36 4.94
CA LYS A 368 -39.89 -24.52 3.49
C LYS A 368 -38.45 -24.21 3.09
N LEU A 369 -37.48 -24.22 4.01
CA LEU A 369 -36.09 -23.97 3.65
C LEU A 369 -35.58 -25.03 2.65
N SER A 370 -34.72 -24.62 1.76
CA SER A 370 -33.94 -25.47 0.85
C SER A 370 -32.46 -25.41 1.23
N VAL A 371 -31.71 -26.46 0.91
CA VAL A 371 -30.29 -26.55 1.23
C VAL A 371 -29.47 -26.68 -0.06
N TYR A 372 -28.52 -25.77 -0.28
CA TYR A 372 -27.49 -25.94 -1.29
C TYR A 372 -26.23 -26.54 -0.62
N ILE A 373 -25.73 -27.64 -1.21
CA ILE A 373 -24.54 -28.33 -0.70
C ILE A 373 -23.37 -28.11 -1.65
N ALA A 374 -22.35 -27.39 -1.16
CA ALA A 374 -21.04 -27.31 -1.76
C ALA A 374 -20.13 -28.35 -1.11
N SER A 375 -19.55 -29.25 -1.88
CA SER A 375 -18.65 -30.29 -1.37
C SER A 375 -17.72 -30.81 -2.45
N ASP A 376 -16.48 -31.09 -2.08
CA ASP A 376 -15.50 -31.77 -2.93
C ASP A 376 -15.76 -33.30 -3.04
N ASP A 377 -16.71 -33.83 -2.26
CA ASP A 377 -17.28 -35.18 -2.40
C ASP A 377 -18.79 -35.14 -2.09
N LEU A 378 -19.56 -34.60 -3.04
CA LEU A 378 -21.01 -34.48 -2.90
C LEU A 378 -21.70 -35.83 -2.72
N ASN A 379 -21.21 -36.91 -3.38
CA ASN A 379 -21.82 -38.23 -3.29
C ASN A 379 -21.72 -38.84 -1.89
N ALA A 380 -20.64 -38.53 -1.17
CA ALA A 380 -20.47 -39.01 0.20
C ALA A 380 -21.43 -38.33 1.20
N VAL A 381 -21.83 -37.07 0.94
CA VAL A 381 -22.59 -36.29 1.94
C VAL A 381 -24.08 -36.12 1.61
N LYS A 382 -24.48 -36.09 0.35
CA LYS A 382 -25.85 -35.71 -0.05
C LYS A 382 -26.96 -36.57 0.57
N SER A 383 -26.68 -37.88 0.78
CA SER A 383 -27.68 -38.82 1.35
C SER A 383 -28.10 -38.47 2.77
N ALA A 384 -27.23 -37.86 3.55
CA ALA A 384 -27.54 -37.44 4.90
C ALA A 384 -28.55 -36.29 4.95
N PHE A 385 -28.66 -35.49 3.88
CA PHE A 385 -29.55 -34.33 3.78
C PHE A 385 -30.85 -34.62 3.01
N SER A 386 -31.19 -35.88 2.75
CA SER A 386 -32.37 -36.29 1.96
C SER A 386 -33.71 -35.78 2.49
N ASP A 387 -33.81 -35.40 3.74
CA ASP A 387 -35.02 -34.85 4.36
C ASP A 387 -35.28 -33.38 3.97
N TYR A 388 -34.36 -32.74 3.27
CA TYR A 388 -34.46 -31.34 2.84
C TYR A 388 -34.56 -31.26 1.30
N PRO A 389 -35.26 -30.24 0.76
CA PRO A 389 -35.13 -29.89 -0.66
C PRO A 389 -33.67 -29.51 -0.95
N LEU A 390 -32.99 -30.34 -1.74
CA LEU A 390 -31.58 -30.15 -2.06
C LEU A 390 -31.42 -29.40 -3.38
N LEU A 391 -30.50 -28.46 -3.40
CA LEU A 391 -30.02 -27.77 -4.59
C LEU A 391 -28.52 -28.06 -4.74
N THR A 392 -28.10 -28.23 -5.96
CA THR A 392 -26.73 -28.55 -6.36
C THR A 392 -26.40 -27.85 -7.68
N GLU A 393 -25.16 -27.95 -8.12
CA GLU A 393 -24.76 -27.45 -9.44
C GLU A 393 -25.58 -28.08 -10.59
N ALA A 394 -26.08 -29.30 -10.41
CA ALA A 394 -26.89 -29.98 -11.42
C ALA A 394 -28.25 -29.32 -11.72
N ASP A 395 -28.74 -28.49 -10.82
CA ASP A 395 -29.97 -27.70 -10.93
C ASP A 395 -29.77 -26.39 -11.71
N LEU A 396 -28.55 -26.10 -12.12
CA LEU A 396 -28.15 -24.92 -12.86
C LEU A 396 -27.92 -25.24 -14.35
N PRO A 397 -28.06 -24.28 -15.26
CA PRO A 397 -27.64 -24.46 -16.65
C PRO A 397 -26.18 -24.89 -16.74
N LYS A 398 -25.85 -25.72 -17.73
CA LYS A 398 -24.43 -26.06 -17.98
C LYS A 398 -23.64 -24.78 -18.22
N SER A 399 -22.44 -24.74 -17.69
CA SER A 399 -21.55 -23.57 -17.74
C SER A 399 -20.15 -24.02 -18.18
N GLU A 400 -19.48 -23.17 -18.96
CA GLU A 400 -18.11 -23.36 -19.41
C GLU A 400 -17.12 -22.58 -18.55
N LEU A 401 -17.35 -22.54 -17.23
CA LEU A 401 -16.41 -21.88 -16.30
C LEU A 401 -15.06 -22.60 -16.33
N ALA A 402 -13.99 -21.82 -16.40
CA ALA A 402 -12.63 -22.35 -16.45
C ALA A 402 -12.18 -23.01 -15.12
N HIS A 403 -12.91 -22.76 -14.02
CA HIS A 403 -12.57 -23.23 -12.69
C HIS A 403 -13.71 -24.05 -12.08
N ASP A 404 -13.51 -25.34 -11.88
CA ASP A 404 -14.50 -26.30 -11.38
C ASP A 404 -15.09 -25.92 -10.01
N PHE A 405 -14.32 -25.24 -9.18
CA PHE A 405 -14.77 -24.78 -7.84
C PHE A 405 -15.69 -23.55 -7.89
N ALA A 406 -15.76 -22.85 -9.02
CA ALA A 406 -16.34 -21.51 -9.07
C ALA A 406 -17.83 -21.49 -8.80
N THR A 407 -18.60 -22.46 -9.32
CA THR A 407 -20.04 -22.55 -9.06
C THR A 407 -20.34 -22.65 -7.56
N ASP A 408 -19.66 -23.56 -6.86
CA ASP A 408 -19.83 -23.74 -5.41
C ASP A 408 -19.40 -22.49 -4.62
N PHE A 409 -18.29 -21.87 -5.00
CA PHE A 409 -17.85 -20.64 -4.36
C PHE A 409 -18.86 -19.51 -4.51
N ILE A 410 -19.40 -19.31 -5.73
CA ILE A 410 -20.41 -18.29 -5.99
C ILE A 410 -21.69 -18.63 -5.22
N ALA A 411 -22.16 -19.88 -5.23
CA ALA A 411 -23.37 -20.28 -4.52
C ALA A 411 -23.29 -19.99 -3.02
N LEU A 412 -22.15 -20.27 -2.40
CA LEU A 412 -21.90 -19.95 -1.00
C LEU A 412 -22.03 -18.44 -0.69
N THR A 413 -21.73 -17.57 -1.66
CA THR A 413 -21.87 -16.10 -1.47
C THR A 413 -23.32 -15.62 -1.62
N GLN A 414 -24.29 -16.47 -2.04
CA GLN A 414 -25.65 -16.07 -2.37
C GLN A 414 -26.71 -16.60 -1.37
N GLY A 415 -26.36 -17.46 -0.42
CA GLY A 415 -27.30 -18.03 0.54
C GLY A 415 -27.84 -17.02 1.56
N ASP A 416 -29.04 -17.28 2.08
CA ASP A 416 -29.72 -16.46 3.11
C ASP A 416 -29.20 -16.76 4.52
N ALA A 417 -28.66 -17.96 4.77
CA ALA A 417 -27.84 -18.35 5.89
C ALA A 417 -26.75 -19.31 5.42
N MET A 418 -25.64 -19.39 6.14
CA MET A 418 -24.49 -20.15 5.69
C MET A 418 -23.83 -20.94 6.81
N ALA A 419 -23.62 -22.25 6.58
CA ALA A 419 -22.79 -23.10 7.41
C ALA A 419 -21.48 -23.45 6.68
N ILE A 420 -20.35 -23.10 7.26
CA ILE A 420 -19.04 -23.39 6.68
C ILE A 420 -18.40 -24.64 7.27
N SER A 421 -17.41 -25.22 6.59
CA SER A 421 -16.41 -26.11 7.18
C SER A 421 -15.24 -25.29 7.76
N ASN A 422 -14.29 -25.91 8.45
CA ASN A 422 -13.07 -25.23 8.90
C ASN A 422 -12.08 -25.04 7.73
N SER A 423 -12.50 -24.31 6.70
CA SER A 423 -11.80 -24.13 5.44
C SER A 423 -11.78 -22.66 5.02
N SER A 424 -10.62 -22.18 4.60
CA SER A 424 -10.46 -20.84 4.03
C SER A 424 -11.38 -20.58 2.82
N PHE A 425 -11.75 -21.63 2.07
CA PHE A 425 -12.64 -21.53 0.91
C PHE A 425 -14.03 -21.02 1.28
N SER A 426 -14.70 -21.71 2.18
CA SER A 426 -16.03 -21.29 2.64
C SER A 426 -15.97 -20.07 3.55
N PHE A 427 -14.86 -19.86 4.26
CA PHE A 427 -14.67 -18.65 5.05
C PHE A 427 -14.56 -17.40 4.17
N ALA A 428 -13.77 -17.45 3.10
CA ALA A 428 -13.69 -16.35 2.13
C ALA A 428 -15.05 -16.07 1.46
N ALA A 429 -15.79 -17.13 1.11
CA ALA A 429 -17.15 -16.97 0.58
C ALA A 429 -18.09 -16.29 1.61
N ALA A 430 -17.97 -16.61 2.90
CA ALA A 430 -18.74 -15.96 3.96
C ALA A 430 -18.41 -14.46 4.10
N MET A 431 -17.14 -14.05 3.94
CA MET A 431 -16.75 -12.64 3.91
C MET A 431 -17.39 -11.86 2.76
N LEU A 432 -17.59 -12.52 1.62
CA LEU A 432 -18.18 -11.93 0.42
C LEU A 432 -19.72 -12.04 0.37
N ASN A 433 -20.33 -12.89 1.20
CA ASN A 433 -21.77 -13.02 1.26
C ASN A 433 -22.40 -11.81 1.95
N THR A 434 -23.17 -11.02 1.18
CA THR A 434 -23.91 -9.84 1.68
C THR A 434 -25.39 -10.10 1.95
N ARG A 435 -25.90 -11.29 1.60
CA ARG A 435 -27.31 -11.68 1.80
C ARG A 435 -27.52 -12.34 3.17
N SER A 436 -26.59 -13.21 3.55
CA SER A 436 -26.70 -13.98 4.78
C SER A 436 -26.68 -13.08 6.03
N LYS A 437 -27.60 -13.35 6.92
CA LYS A 437 -27.69 -12.73 8.26
C LYS A 437 -27.19 -13.66 9.36
N LEU A 438 -26.91 -14.92 9.03
CA LEU A 438 -26.49 -15.95 9.96
C LEU A 438 -25.37 -16.79 9.36
N PHE A 439 -24.21 -16.75 9.98
CA PHE A 439 -23.05 -17.56 9.66
C PHE A 439 -22.74 -18.48 10.83
N VAL A 440 -22.56 -19.77 10.54
CA VAL A 440 -22.14 -20.76 11.55
C VAL A 440 -20.96 -21.58 11.04
N ARG A 441 -20.12 -22.01 11.99
CA ARG A 441 -18.92 -22.80 11.72
C ARG A 441 -18.78 -23.95 12.71
N PRO A 442 -18.14 -25.08 12.35
CA PRO A 442 -17.92 -26.17 13.26
C PRO A 442 -16.86 -25.80 14.32
N VAL A 443 -17.20 -26.05 15.58
CA VAL A 443 -16.28 -25.90 16.73
C VAL A 443 -16.04 -27.28 17.31
N LEU A 444 -14.81 -27.79 17.13
CA LEU A 444 -14.45 -29.17 17.46
C LEU A 444 -14.68 -29.47 18.94
N ASP A 445 -14.19 -28.61 19.84
CA ASP A 445 -14.31 -28.79 21.29
C ASP A 445 -15.75 -28.74 21.82
N ARG A 446 -16.68 -28.25 21.01
CA ARG A 446 -18.10 -28.12 21.34
C ARG A 446 -18.99 -29.09 20.58
N GLU A 447 -18.41 -29.84 19.67
CA GLU A 447 -19.08 -30.84 18.84
C GLU A 447 -20.37 -30.34 18.16
N ARG A 448 -20.35 -29.07 17.71
CA ARG A 448 -21.51 -28.41 17.06
C ARG A 448 -21.10 -27.25 16.17
N LEU A 449 -22.09 -26.72 15.45
CA LEU A 449 -21.91 -25.44 14.75
C LEU A 449 -22.21 -24.29 15.71
N GLU A 450 -21.36 -23.23 15.67
CA GLU A 450 -21.56 -22.00 16.41
C GLU A 450 -21.54 -20.78 15.48
N SER A 451 -22.26 -19.73 15.88
CA SER A 451 -22.30 -18.48 15.14
C SER A 451 -20.95 -17.78 15.15
N PHE A 452 -20.61 -17.14 14.06
CA PHE A 452 -19.40 -16.31 13.95
C PHE A 452 -19.64 -15.11 13.05
N ASP A 453 -18.80 -14.08 13.20
CA ASP A 453 -18.75 -12.94 12.30
C ASP A 453 -17.60 -13.13 11.30
N PRO A 454 -17.89 -13.23 9.98
CA PRO A 454 -16.84 -13.39 8.96
C PRO A 454 -15.79 -12.27 8.93
N TRP A 455 -16.13 -11.10 9.46
CA TRP A 455 -15.21 -9.95 9.49
C TRP A 455 -14.55 -9.72 10.86
N ASN A 456 -14.87 -10.56 11.85
CA ASN A 456 -14.23 -10.51 13.16
C ASN A 456 -13.99 -11.91 13.74
N SER A 457 -13.33 -12.77 12.98
CA SER A 457 -13.05 -14.14 13.39
C SER A 457 -11.72 -14.65 12.81
N SER A 458 -11.15 -15.65 13.46
CA SER A 458 -10.02 -16.41 12.89
C SER A 458 -10.48 -17.22 11.69
N VAL A 459 -9.72 -17.23 10.60
CA VAL A 459 -10.07 -17.94 9.36
C VAL A 459 -10.15 -19.45 9.59
N LEU A 460 -9.18 -20.01 10.31
CA LEU A 460 -9.13 -21.42 10.70
C LEU A 460 -9.07 -21.54 12.23
N LEU A 461 -9.90 -22.40 12.80
CA LEU A 461 -9.81 -22.76 14.21
C LEU A 461 -8.72 -23.81 14.40
N ARG A 462 -7.81 -23.55 15.32
CA ARG A 462 -6.65 -24.42 15.60
C ARG A 462 -6.74 -25.16 16.94
N GLY A 463 -7.92 -25.12 17.61
CA GLY A 463 -8.15 -25.63 18.95
C GLY A 463 -8.05 -24.56 20.03
N SER A 464 -8.43 -24.88 21.24
CA SER A 464 -8.59 -23.92 22.37
C SER A 464 -7.29 -23.18 22.77
N GLU A 465 -6.11 -23.69 22.44
CA GLU A 465 -4.82 -23.04 22.76
C GLU A 465 -4.48 -21.86 21.84
N ALA A 466 -5.15 -21.72 20.69
CA ALA A 466 -4.81 -20.69 19.69
C ALA A 466 -5.52 -19.35 19.93
N GLU A 467 -6.63 -19.31 20.65
CA GLU A 467 -7.32 -18.04 20.99
C GLU A 467 -6.54 -17.23 22.04
N ASP A 468 -5.83 -17.89 22.96
CA ASP A 468 -5.06 -17.23 24.03
C ASP A 468 -3.74 -16.59 23.54
N ILE A 469 -3.17 -17.06 22.43
CA ILE A 469 -1.86 -16.55 21.94
C ILE A 469 -2.02 -15.17 21.31
N GLY A 470 -3.16 -14.88 20.68
CA GLY A 470 -3.44 -13.57 20.06
C GLY A 470 -3.59 -12.46 21.08
N GLU A 471 -4.28 -12.69 22.19
CA GLU A 471 -4.50 -11.68 23.23
C GLU A 471 -3.32 -11.52 24.20
N HIS A 472 -2.59 -12.60 24.51
CA HIS A 472 -1.50 -12.56 25.50
C HIS A 472 -0.21 -11.93 24.98
N VAL A 473 0.07 -11.99 23.67
CA VAL A 473 1.22 -11.33 23.06
C VAL A 473 1.03 -9.81 22.99
N MET A 474 -0.22 -9.34 22.87
CA MET A 474 -0.56 -7.92 22.84
C MET A 474 -0.42 -7.26 24.24
N SER A 475 -0.82 -7.93 25.30
CA SER A 475 -0.81 -7.34 26.66
C SER A 475 0.61 -7.18 27.27
N LYS A 476 1.58 -8.03 26.91
CA LYS A 476 2.94 -8.00 27.49
C LYS A 476 3.93 -7.08 26.77
N LYS A 477 3.68 -6.73 25.47
CA LYS A 477 4.57 -5.83 24.71
C LYS A 477 4.23 -4.34 24.87
N ALA A 478 3.03 -3.98 25.27
CA ALA A 478 2.60 -2.58 25.41
C ALA A 478 3.24 -1.84 26.60
N VAL A 479 3.69 -2.57 27.64
CA VAL A 479 4.19 -1.94 28.88
C VAL A 479 5.71 -1.71 28.90
N GLY A 480 6.48 -2.31 27.98
CA GLY A 480 7.97 -2.40 28.12
C GLY A 480 8.82 -1.44 27.28
N LYS A 481 8.29 -0.72 26.28
CA LYS A 481 9.16 -0.08 25.23
C LYS A 481 9.09 1.44 25.08
N SER A 482 8.37 2.16 25.95
CA SER A 482 8.22 3.62 25.81
C SER A 482 9.47 4.46 26.16
N LYS A 483 10.50 3.92 26.83
CA LYS A 483 11.62 4.74 27.35
C LYS A 483 12.94 4.70 26.57
N HIS A 484 13.11 3.81 25.58
CA HIS A 484 14.42 3.65 24.91
C HIS A 484 14.52 4.21 23.47
N ARG A 485 13.44 4.68 22.87
CA ARG A 485 13.43 5.11 21.45
C ARG A 485 13.83 6.57 21.20
N LYS A 486 13.74 7.46 22.18
CA LYS A 486 14.14 8.89 22.01
C LYS A 486 15.64 9.13 21.81
N ALA A 487 16.50 8.19 22.14
CA ALA A 487 17.95 8.36 22.09
C ALA A 487 18.63 7.92 20.77
N LYS A 488 17.97 7.09 19.94
CA LYS A 488 18.59 6.53 18.72
C LYS A 488 18.29 7.34 17.45
N LEU A 489 17.23 8.13 17.42
CA LEU A 489 16.82 8.93 16.25
C LEU A 489 17.67 10.20 16.02
N LYS A 490 18.40 10.67 17.04
CA LYS A 490 19.26 11.88 16.92
C LYS A 490 20.56 11.70 16.13
N LYS A 491 20.90 10.48 15.67
CA LYS A 491 22.18 10.21 14.98
C LYS A 491 22.10 10.06 13.46
N ILE A 492 20.91 10.09 12.88
CA ILE A 492 20.72 9.76 11.43
C ILE A 492 20.69 11.01 10.53
N PHE A 493 20.38 12.17 11.07
CA PHE A 493 20.36 13.43 10.31
C PHE A 493 21.24 14.50 10.96
N LYS A 494 22.51 14.50 10.60
CA LYS A 494 23.35 15.69 10.59
C LYS A 494 23.68 16.01 9.15
N TRP A 495 22.75 16.67 8.47
CA TRP A 495 22.95 17.39 7.25
C TRP A 495 22.96 18.87 7.61
N ARG A 496 24.11 19.35 8.03
CA ARG A 496 24.66 20.71 7.97
C ARG A 496 26.11 20.69 8.43
#